data_086ad17cb0e8c1f848a991e13656c925
#
_entry.id   086ad17cb0e8c1f848a991e13656c925
#
_cell.length_a   1.000
_cell.length_b   1.000
_cell.length_c   1.000
_cell.angle_alpha   90.00
_cell.angle_beta   90.00
_cell.angle_gamma   90.00
#
_symmetry.space_group_name_H-M   'P 1'
#
loop_
_entity.id
_entity.type
_entity.pdbx_description
1 polymer ?
#
loop_
_entity_poly.entity_id
_entity_poly.type
_entity_poly.pdbx_seq_one_letter_code
_entity_poly.pdbx_strand_id
1 'polypeptide(L)'
;MARFVTIAAGQLGPIARAETRTEVVARLMALMRQARANGCDLIVYPELALTTFFPRWYFEDQAEIDAFFEREMPGAQTQALFDLAREIGIGFYLGYAELTVEAGVTRRYNTSILVDKSGAIVAKYRKVHLPGHAEHEPWREFQHLEKRYFEPGSGFGVTNAFGGVIGMAICNDRRWSETYRVMGLQGVEMVMIGYNTPVHNPPAPEHDDLSLFHNHLVMQAGAYQNGTFVVGVAKAGIEEGVDHIGGSCIIAPSGEIVAACTTKGDEIALARCDLDLCNSYKRTTFNFDVHRQPRAYGMIVERRGVTTMADGTQVPTKG
;
A
#
# COMPACT_ATOMS: atom_id res chain seq x y z
N MET A 1 -21.03 14.58 17.14
CA MET A 1 -21.56 13.97 15.91
C MET A 1 -20.54 12.93 15.46
N ALA A 2 -20.97 11.73 15.06
CA ALA A 2 -20.06 10.69 14.56
C ALA A 2 -19.34 11.17 13.29
N ARG A 3 -18.04 10.83 13.15
CA ARG A 3 -17.18 11.22 12.04
C ARG A 3 -17.18 10.11 11.00
N PHE A 4 -17.94 10.27 9.93
CA PHE A 4 -18.05 9.30 8.86
C PHE A 4 -17.19 9.65 7.66
N VAL A 5 -16.52 8.63 7.09
CA VAL A 5 -15.87 8.67 5.79
C VAL A 5 -16.40 7.49 4.96
N THR A 6 -17.00 7.77 3.80
CA THR A 6 -17.39 6.71 2.87
C THR A 6 -16.23 6.48 1.89
N ILE A 7 -15.67 5.27 1.89
CA ILE A 7 -14.46 4.95 1.15
C ILE A 7 -14.68 3.78 0.19
N ALA A 8 -14.02 3.84 -0.96
CA ALA A 8 -13.96 2.75 -1.92
C ALA A 8 -12.56 2.15 -2.00
N ALA A 9 -12.47 0.82 -1.97
CA ALA A 9 -11.31 0.06 -2.40
C ALA A 9 -11.43 -0.17 -3.91
N GLY A 10 -10.65 0.56 -4.71
CA GLY A 10 -10.67 0.53 -6.18
C GLY A 10 -9.66 -0.47 -6.73
N GLN A 11 -10.01 -1.76 -6.71
CA GLN A 11 -9.21 -2.83 -7.31
C GLN A 11 -9.00 -2.60 -8.80
N LEU A 12 -7.80 -2.87 -9.30
CA LEU A 12 -7.50 -2.92 -10.73
C LEU A 12 -7.30 -4.37 -11.18
N GLY A 13 -7.87 -4.71 -12.31
CA GLY A 13 -7.47 -5.87 -13.08
C GLY A 13 -6.05 -5.71 -13.65
N PRO A 14 -5.55 -6.69 -14.41
CA PRO A 14 -4.22 -6.65 -14.99
C PRO A 14 -3.99 -5.38 -15.82
N ILE A 15 -2.77 -4.85 -15.78
CA ILE A 15 -2.29 -3.78 -16.66
C ILE A 15 -1.24 -4.39 -17.58
N ALA A 16 -1.55 -4.48 -18.89
CA ALA A 16 -0.60 -5.00 -19.86
C ALA A 16 0.60 -4.05 -20.01
N ARG A 17 1.78 -4.60 -20.31
CA ARG A 17 3.00 -3.80 -20.58
C ARG A 17 2.81 -2.79 -21.71
N ALA A 18 1.97 -3.16 -22.69
CA ALA A 18 1.65 -2.31 -23.85
C ALA A 18 0.58 -1.25 -23.56
N GLU A 19 -0.12 -1.35 -22.42
CA GLU A 19 -1.20 -0.40 -22.06
C GLU A 19 -0.58 0.96 -21.68
N THR A 20 -1.07 1.99 -22.34
CA THR A 20 -0.54 3.35 -22.14
C THR A 20 -1.03 3.95 -20.80
N ARG A 21 -0.28 4.94 -20.27
CA ARG A 21 -0.73 5.74 -19.09
C ARG A 21 -2.13 6.30 -19.27
N THR A 22 -2.46 6.80 -20.48
CA THR A 22 -3.76 7.38 -20.78
C THR A 22 -4.89 6.35 -20.65
N GLU A 23 -4.69 5.15 -21.15
CA GLU A 23 -5.66 4.05 -21.03
C GLU A 23 -5.85 3.64 -19.57
N VAL A 24 -4.76 3.48 -18.82
CA VAL A 24 -4.82 3.16 -17.39
C VAL A 24 -5.52 4.26 -16.59
N VAL A 25 -5.18 5.53 -16.84
CA VAL A 25 -5.83 6.68 -16.18
C VAL A 25 -7.32 6.71 -16.49
N ALA A 26 -7.75 6.35 -17.70
CA ALA A 26 -9.17 6.25 -18.04
C ALA A 26 -9.90 5.18 -17.20
N ARG A 27 -9.25 4.04 -16.92
CA ARG A 27 -9.77 3.00 -16.00
C ARG A 27 -9.90 3.52 -14.58
N LEU A 28 -8.87 4.20 -14.05
CA LEU A 28 -8.91 4.83 -12.72
C LEU A 28 -10.05 5.85 -12.63
N MET A 29 -10.22 6.70 -13.65
CA MET A 29 -11.31 7.67 -13.72
C MET A 29 -12.69 7.02 -13.76
N ALA A 30 -12.85 5.88 -14.43
CA ALA A 30 -14.10 5.12 -14.46
C ALA A 30 -14.47 4.61 -13.05
N LEU A 31 -13.51 4.00 -12.33
CA LEU A 31 -13.70 3.58 -10.94
C LEU A 31 -13.99 4.77 -10.01
N MET A 32 -13.32 5.92 -10.21
CA MET A 32 -13.56 7.13 -9.44
C MET A 32 -14.99 7.65 -9.61
N ARG A 33 -15.50 7.70 -10.85
CA ARG A 33 -16.90 8.08 -11.12
C ARG A 33 -17.88 7.11 -10.46
N GLN A 34 -17.59 5.80 -10.53
CA GLN A 34 -18.42 4.77 -9.89
C GLN A 34 -18.42 4.95 -8.36
N ALA A 35 -17.26 5.17 -7.74
CA ALA A 35 -17.16 5.44 -6.30
C ALA A 35 -17.97 6.69 -5.91
N ARG A 36 -17.83 7.78 -6.66
CA ARG A 36 -18.55 9.02 -6.40
C ARG A 36 -20.06 8.87 -6.57
N ALA A 37 -20.51 8.14 -7.57
CA ALA A 37 -21.94 7.85 -7.79
C ALA A 37 -22.56 7.06 -6.61
N ASN A 38 -21.73 6.29 -5.88
CA ASN A 38 -22.11 5.58 -4.66
C ASN A 38 -21.85 6.39 -3.36
N GLY A 39 -21.61 7.69 -3.48
CA GLY A 39 -21.47 8.59 -2.34
C GLY A 39 -20.13 8.52 -1.61
N CYS A 40 -19.09 7.94 -2.20
CA CYS A 40 -17.78 7.88 -1.58
C CYS A 40 -17.11 9.27 -1.50
N ASP A 41 -16.40 9.48 -0.41
CA ASP A 41 -15.55 10.66 -0.17
C ASP A 41 -14.13 10.48 -0.71
N LEU A 42 -13.69 9.22 -0.81
CA LEU A 42 -12.33 8.82 -1.10
C LEU A 42 -12.31 7.46 -1.81
N ILE A 43 -11.42 7.31 -2.81
CA ILE A 43 -11.10 6.02 -3.43
C ILE A 43 -9.62 5.69 -3.25
N VAL A 44 -9.29 4.45 -2.92
CA VAL A 44 -7.92 3.95 -2.78
C VAL A 44 -7.60 3.07 -3.99
N TYR A 45 -6.46 3.32 -4.65
CA TYR A 45 -5.95 2.54 -5.77
C TYR A 45 -4.75 1.67 -5.36
N PRO A 46 -4.37 0.66 -6.16
CA PRO A 46 -3.22 -0.21 -5.86
C PRO A 46 -1.86 0.51 -5.87
N GLU A 47 -0.84 -0.24 -5.45
CA GLU A 47 0.57 0.05 -5.70
C GLU A 47 0.87 0.07 -7.20
N LEU A 48 1.73 1.00 -7.68
CA LEU A 48 2.13 1.12 -9.08
C LEU A 48 0.91 1.06 -10.03
N ALA A 49 -0.14 1.82 -9.68
CA ALA A 49 -1.43 1.76 -10.34
C ALA A 49 -1.44 2.37 -11.76
N LEU A 50 -0.35 3.00 -12.19
CA LEU A 50 -0.23 3.61 -13.52
C LEU A 50 0.44 2.69 -14.55
N THR A 51 0.98 1.55 -14.13
CA THR A 51 1.74 0.64 -15.00
C THR A 51 1.55 -0.81 -14.60
N THR A 52 1.92 -1.72 -15.52
CA THR A 52 2.21 -3.11 -15.12
C THR A 52 3.24 -3.14 -13.97
N PHE A 53 3.26 -4.23 -13.19
CA PHE A 53 4.27 -4.41 -12.13
C PHE A 53 5.63 -4.74 -12.77
N PHE A 54 6.33 -3.72 -13.25
CA PHE A 54 7.58 -3.85 -13.98
C PHE A 54 8.76 -4.42 -13.18
N PRO A 55 8.82 -4.41 -11.82
CA PRO A 55 9.90 -5.06 -11.08
C PRO A 55 10.01 -6.58 -11.26
N ARG A 56 9.09 -7.19 -12.04
CA ARG A 56 9.16 -8.60 -12.45
C ARG A 56 10.19 -8.89 -13.53
N TRP A 57 10.69 -7.85 -14.24
CA TRP A 57 11.66 -7.99 -15.31
C TRP A 57 13.00 -7.40 -14.93
N TYR A 58 14.08 -8.05 -15.40
CA TYR A 58 15.41 -7.50 -15.33
C TYR A 58 15.69 -6.68 -16.58
N PHE A 59 15.99 -5.41 -16.40
CA PHE A 59 16.38 -4.49 -17.44
C PHE A 59 17.86 -4.12 -17.26
N GLU A 60 18.61 -4.13 -18.35
CA GLU A 60 20.00 -3.65 -18.38
C GLU A 60 20.05 -2.14 -18.63
N ASP A 61 19.19 -1.65 -19.52
CA ASP A 61 19.13 -0.23 -19.85
C ASP A 61 18.29 0.55 -18.83
N GLN A 62 18.92 1.56 -18.24
CA GLN A 62 18.26 2.45 -17.28
C GLN A 62 17.14 3.28 -17.95
N ALA A 63 17.24 3.60 -19.23
CA ALA A 63 16.21 4.36 -19.93
C ALA A 63 14.91 3.55 -20.10
N GLU A 64 15.01 2.23 -20.29
CA GLU A 64 13.83 1.35 -20.35
C GLU A 64 13.06 1.35 -19.01
N ILE A 65 13.81 1.30 -17.91
CA ILE A 65 13.22 1.33 -16.57
C ILE A 65 12.60 2.71 -16.28
N ASP A 66 13.29 3.79 -16.63
CA ASP A 66 12.83 5.15 -16.35
C ASP A 66 11.52 5.50 -17.09
N ALA A 67 11.18 4.76 -18.14
CA ALA A 67 9.88 4.90 -18.82
C ALA A 67 8.67 4.50 -17.97
N PHE A 68 8.87 3.73 -16.90
CA PHE A 68 7.80 3.38 -15.94
C PHE A 68 7.61 4.39 -14.82
N PHE A 69 8.50 5.39 -14.71
CA PHE A 69 8.50 6.36 -13.63
C PHE A 69 7.85 7.67 -14.02
N GLU A 70 7.16 8.29 -13.06
CA GLU A 70 6.64 9.65 -13.17
C GLU A 70 7.68 10.64 -12.61
N ARG A 71 8.00 11.68 -13.39
CA ARG A 71 8.96 12.74 -13.01
C ARG A 71 8.29 13.89 -12.26
N GLU A 72 6.99 14.02 -12.44
CA GLU A 72 6.13 15.00 -11.78
C GLU A 72 4.75 14.39 -11.49
N MET A 73 4.10 14.89 -10.46
CA MET A 73 2.76 14.45 -10.09
C MET A 73 1.93 15.66 -9.60
N PRO A 74 0.81 16.02 -10.26
CA PRO A 74 0.38 15.46 -11.54
C PRO A 74 1.33 15.81 -12.69
N GLY A 75 1.51 14.86 -13.61
CA GLY A 75 2.15 15.08 -14.90
C GLY A 75 1.12 15.15 -16.03
N ALA A 76 1.56 15.39 -17.25
CA ALA A 76 0.67 15.59 -18.40
C ALA A 76 -0.33 14.43 -18.60
N GLN A 77 0.08 13.18 -18.33
CA GLN A 77 -0.77 12.00 -18.52
C GLN A 77 -1.67 11.71 -17.32
N THR A 78 -1.39 12.27 -16.14
CA THR A 78 -2.16 12.04 -14.91
C THR A 78 -3.03 13.23 -14.52
N GLN A 79 -2.84 14.42 -15.12
CA GLN A 79 -3.58 15.65 -14.81
C GLN A 79 -5.10 15.45 -14.87
N ALA A 80 -5.59 14.69 -15.85
CA ALA A 80 -7.03 14.41 -16.01
C ALA A 80 -7.66 13.72 -14.79
N LEU A 81 -6.90 12.86 -14.08
CA LEU A 81 -7.38 12.21 -12.86
C LEU A 81 -7.58 13.24 -11.72
N PHE A 82 -6.66 14.19 -11.57
CA PHE A 82 -6.75 15.28 -10.58
C PHE A 82 -7.88 16.26 -10.89
N ASP A 83 -8.03 16.59 -12.17
CA ASP A 83 -9.12 17.48 -12.62
C ASP A 83 -10.48 16.86 -12.36
N LEU A 84 -10.65 15.55 -12.67
CA LEU A 84 -11.86 14.82 -12.35
C LEU A 84 -12.13 14.78 -10.86
N ALA A 85 -11.11 14.49 -10.03
CA ALA A 85 -11.25 14.44 -8.56
C ALA A 85 -11.81 15.76 -8.02
N ARG A 86 -11.26 16.90 -8.49
CA ARG A 86 -11.73 18.25 -8.16
C ARG A 86 -13.15 18.51 -8.68
N GLU A 87 -13.43 18.15 -9.93
CA GLU A 87 -14.73 18.36 -10.58
C GLU A 87 -15.87 17.68 -9.83
N ILE A 88 -15.69 16.39 -9.47
CA ILE A 88 -16.75 15.61 -8.83
C ILE A 88 -16.66 15.59 -7.29
N GLY A 89 -15.64 16.22 -6.70
CA GLY A 89 -15.46 16.37 -5.26
C GLY A 89 -15.20 15.05 -4.52
N ILE A 90 -14.26 14.24 -5.02
CA ILE A 90 -13.80 13.00 -4.39
C ILE A 90 -12.27 13.02 -4.26
N GLY A 91 -11.73 12.56 -3.11
CA GLY A 91 -10.30 12.38 -2.97
C GLY A 91 -9.85 11.00 -3.46
N PHE A 92 -8.52 10.82 -3.57
CA PHE A 92 -7.96 9.52 -3.94
C PHE A 92 -6.57 9.26 -3.34
N TYR A 93 -6.27 7.99 -3.09
CA TYR A 93 -4.92 7.49 -2.86
C TYR A 93 -4.42 6.83 -4.16
N LEU A 94 -3.18 7.10 -4.55
CA LEU A 94 -2.58 6.58 -5.78
C LEU A 94 -1.14 6.13 -5.55
N GLY A 95 -0.83 4.87 -5.87
CA GLY A 95 0.53 4.34 -5.91
C GLY A 95 1.17 4.49 -7.29
N TYR A 96 2.43 4.93 -7.36
CA TYR A 96 3.19 5.11 -8.61
C TYR A 96 4.70 4.99 -8.40
N ALA A 97 5.45 4.82 -9.48
CA ALA A 97 6.91 4.88 -9.47
C ALA A 97 7.37 6.33 -9.61
N GLU A 98 8.03 6.88 -8.59
CA GLU A 98 8.49 8.27 -8.54
C GLU A 98 9.96 8.36 -8.97
N LEU A 99 10.28 9.20 -9.97
CA LEU A 99 11.63 9.61 -10.29
C LEU A 99 11.78 11.10 -9.96
N THR A 100 12.70 11.41 -9.08
CA THR A 100 12.94 12.77 -8.62
C THR A 100 14.43 13.11 -8.58
N VAL A 101 14.77 14.39 -8.47
CA VAL A 101 16.15 14.85 -8.27
C VAL A 101 16.23 15.49 -6.90
N GLU A 102 17.02 14.91 -6.01
CA GLU A 102 17.25 15.41 -4.65
C GLU A 102 18.74 15.71 -4.45
N ALA A 103 19.06 16.94 -4.10
CA ALA A 103 20.45 17.43 -3.97
C ALA A 103 21.34 17.10 -5.21
N GLY A 104 20.77 17.18 -6.40
CA GLY A 104 21.48 16.89 -7.66
C GLY A 104 21.63 15.40 -8.00
N VAL A 105 21.05 14.51 -7.19
CA VAL A 105 21.09 13.05 -7.41
C VAL A 105 19.72 12.56 -7.87
N THR A 106 19.67 11.79 -8.93
CA THR A 106 18.44 11.12 -9.38
C THR A 106 18.10 10.00 -8.41
N ARG A 107 16.87 10.06 -7.86
CA ARG A 107 16.32 9.09 -6.91
C ARG A 107 15.07 8.43 -7.48
N ARG A 108 14.83 7.18 -7.10
CA ARG A 108 13.69 6.39 -7.55
C ARG A 108 13.00 5.75 -6.37
N TYR A 109 11.69 5.99 -6.24
CA TYR A 109 10.91 5.50 -5.10
C TYR A 109 9.62 4.82 -5.57
N ASN A 110 9.21 3.81 -4.83
CA ASN A 110 7.85 3.30 -4.87
C ASN A 110 7.02 4.20 -3.94
N THR A 111 6.16 5.03 -4.52
CA THR A 111 5.53 6.16 -3.84
C THR A 111 4.02 6.07 -3.88
N SER A 112 3.37 6.54 -2.84
CA SER A 112 1.94 6.83 -2.84
C SER A 112 1.65 8.27 -2.42
N ILE A 113 0.55 8.81 -2.96
CA ILE A 113 0.03 10.13 -2.60
C ILE A 113 -1.40 10.02 -2.12
N LEU A 114 -1.79 10.95 -1.25
CA LEU A 114 -3.17 11.22 -0.90
C LEU A 114 -3.56 12.57 -1.48
N VAL A 115 -4.63 12.57 -2.26
CA VAL A 115 -5.20 13.77 -2.90
C VAL A 115 -6.56 14.05 -2.29
N ASP A 116 -6.81 15.27 -1.89
CA ASP A 116 -8.08 15.69 -1.30
C ASP A 116 -9.15 16.01 -2.37
N LYS A 117 -10.34 16.36 -1.93
CA LYS A 117 -11.48 16.70 -2.80
C LYS A 117 -11.27 17.96 -3.65
N SER A 118 -10.26 18.77 -3.36
CA SER A 118 -9.87 19.94 -4.17
C SER A 118 -8.88 19.60 -5.29
N GLY A 119 -8.39 18.35 -5.33
CA GLY A 119 -7.34 17.91 -6.23
C GLY A 119 -5.94 18.26 -5.72
N ALA A 120 -5.78 18.66 -4.45
CA ALA A 120 -4.47 18.94 -3.87
C ALA A 120 -3.84 17.69 -3.26
N ILE A 121 -2.53 17.48 -3.48
CA ILE A 121 -1.76 16.46 -2.78
C ILE A 121 -1.56 16.91 -1.33
N VAL A 122 -2.16 16.19 -0.39
CA VAL A 122 -2.12 16.49 1.05
C VAL A 122 -1.14 15.60 1.82
N ALA A 123 -0.72 14.48 1.25
CA ALA A 123 0.34 13.63 1.81
C ALA A 123 1.07 12.85 0.72
N LYS A 124 2.33 12.51 0.99
CA LYS A 124 3.18 11.63 0.19
C LYS A 124 3.87 10.63 1.10
N TYR A 125 3.93 9.38 0.67
CA TYR A 125 4.62 8.30 1.36
C TYR A 125 5.50 7.53 0.37
N ARG A 126 6.70 7.16 0.78
CA ARG A 126 7.64 6.31 0.04
C ARG A 126 7.83 4.99 0.78
N LYS A 127 7.71 3.88 0.07
CA LYS A 127 7.78 2.52 0.63
C LYS A 127 9.06 2.29 1.41
N VAL A 128 8.93 1.82 2.65
CA VAL A 128 10.06 1.56 3.56
C VAL A 128 10.58 0.14 3.38
N HIS A 129 9.70 -0.84 3.37
CA HIS A 129 10.09 -2.25 3.31
C HIS A 129 10.06 -2.77 1.85
N LEU A 130 11.18 -2.58 1.14
CA LEU A 130 11.34 -3.10 -0.23
C LEU A 130 11.55 -4.62 -0.17
N PRO A 131 10.64 -5.44 -0.73
CA PRO A 131 10.81 -6.89 -0.81
C PRO A 131 11.75 -7.29 -1.96
N GLY A 132 11.94 -8.59 -2.10
CA GLY A 132 12.68 -9.17 -3.24
C GLY A 132 14.18 -8.97 -3.15
N HIS A 133 14.82 -8.82 -4.30
CA HIS A 133 16.27 -8.85 -4.47
C HIS A 133 16.74 -7.74 -5.44
N ALA A 134 18.06 -7.54 -5.52
CA ALA A 134 18.68 -6.53 -6.39
C ALA A 134 19.32 -7.16 -7.64
N GLU A 135 19.85 -8.38 -7.53
CA GLU A 135 20.56 -9.06 -8.59
C GLU A 135 19.61 -9.93 -9.42
N HIS A 136 19.96 -10.16 -10.70
CA HIS A 136 19.21 -11.07 -11.56
C HIS A 136 19.36 -12.52 -11.06
N GLU A 137 18.25 -13.19 -10.82
CA GLU A 137 18.19 -14.61 -10.40
C GLU A 137 17.56 -15.47 -11.53
N PRO A 138 18.36 -16.03 -12.46
CA PRO A 138 17.83 -16.71 -13.66
C PRO A 138 16.98 -17.95 -13.40
N TRP A 139 17.04 -18.51 -12.19
CA TRP A 139 16.26 -19.68 -11.76
C TRP A 139 14.79 -19.37 -11.48
N ARG A 140 14.43 -18.07 -11.35
CA ARG A 140 13.07 -17.65 -11.08
C ARG A 140 12.24 -17.56 -12.37
N GLU A 141 11.00 -17.97 -12.32
CA GLU A 141 10.03 -17.78 -13.40
C GLU A 141 9.79 -16.30 -13.69
N PHE A 142 9.80 -15.46 -12.65
CA PHE A 142 9.78 -14.01 -12.73
C PHE A 142 10.60 -13.42 -11.58
N GLN A 143 11.12 -12.23 -11.80
CA GLN A 143 11.93 -11.54 -10.80
C GLN A 143 11.04 -10.76 -9.81
N HIS A 144 11.65 -10.28 -8.72
CA HIS A 144 11.04 -9.32 -7.79
C HIS A 144 12.10 -8.29 -7.40
N LEU A 145 12.39 -7.38 -8.33
CA LEU A 145 13.56 -6.50 -8.30
C LEU A 145 13.29 -5.13 -7.67
N GLU A 146 12.44 -5.06 -6.64
CA GLU A 146 12.18 -3.78 -5.99
C GLU A 146 13.43 -3.17 -5.35
N LYS A 147 14.31 -3.97 -4.76
CA LYS A 147 15.60 -3.50 -4.21
C LYS A 147 16.60 -3.02 -5.25
N ARG A 148 16.42 -3.39 -6.54
CA ARG A 148 17.21 -2.90 -7.64
C ARG A 148 16.73 -1.54 -8.14
N TYR A 149 15.41 -1.36 -8.21
CA TYR A 149 14.80 -0.22 -8.90
C TYR A 149 14.37 0.92 -7.99
N PHE A 150 14.22 0.66 -6.68
CA PHE A 150 13.76 1.66 -5.72
C PHE A 150 14.70 1.82 -4.54
N GLU A 151 14.72 3.02 -4.01
CA GLU A 151 15.32 3.35 -2.73
C GLU A 151 14.27 3.29 -1.61
N PRO A 152 14.63 2.88 -0.37
CA PRO A 152 13.68 2.86 0.73
C PRO A 152 13.28 4.27 1.17
N GLY A 153 12.04 4.43 1.60
CA GLY A 153 11.55 5.61 2.30
C GLY A 153 12.13 5.75 3.71
N SER A 154 11.84 6.88 4.34
CA SER A 154 12.46 7.27 5.63
C SER A 154 11.63 6.94 6.88
N GLY A 155 10.37 6.49 6.74
CA GLY A 155 9.53 6.15 7.91
C GLY A 155 8.04 6.26 7.64
N PHE A 156 7.25 6.08 8.71
CA PHE A 156 5.79 6.03 8.68
C PHE A 156 5.20 7.27 9.35
N GLY A 157 4.56 8.12 8.57
CA GLY A 157 3.86 9.31 9.05
C GLY A 157 2.34 9.18 8.94
N VAL A 158 1.65 10.11 9.59
CA VAL A 158 0.21 10.29 9.48
C VAL A 158 -0.11 11.73 9.10
N THR A 159 -1.29 11.94 8.50
CA THR A 159 -1.78 13.28 8.13
C THR A 159 -3.25 13.44 8.52
N ASN A 160 -3.66 14.66 8.84
CA ASN A 160 -5.07 14.98 9.08
C ASN A 160 -5.74 15.26 7.73
N ALA A 161 -6.64 14.38 7.33
CA ALA A 161 -7.42 14.51 6.10
C ALA A 161 -8.76 13.80 6.25
N PHE A 162 -9.77 14.19 5.46
CA PHE A 162 -11.11 13.57 5.46
C PHE A 162 -11.76 13.44 6.86
N GLY A 163 -11.45 14.38 7.77
CA GLY A 163 -11.98 14.40 9.13
C GLY A 163 -11.37 13.38 10.10
N GLY A 164 -10.27 12.73 9.72
CA GLY A 164 -9.55 11.74 10.53
C GLY A 164 -8.05 11.83 10.41
N VAL A 165 -7.35 10.96 11.15
CA VAL A 165 -5.90 10.76 11.11
C VAL A 165 -5.61 9.60 10.17
N ILE A 166 -5.01 9.89 9.02
CA ILE A 166 -4.81 8.96 7.91
C ILE A 166 -3.33 8.57 7.82
N GLY A 167 -3.07 7.27 7.73
CA GLY A 167 -1.76 6.69 7.44
C GLY A 167 -1.71 6.05 6.06
N MET A 168 -0.52 5.98 5.48
CA MET A 168 -0.28 5.33 4.19
C MET A 168 0.83 4.30 4.33
N ALA A 169 0.69 3.19 3.61
CA ALA A 169 1.71 2.15 3.48
C ALA A 169 1.61 1.53 2.08
N ILE A 170 2.65 0.79 1.66
CA ILE A 170 2.68 0.17 0.34
C ILE A 170 3.10 -1.30 0.48
N CYS A 171 2.27 -2.20 -0.03
CA CYS A 171 2.54 -3.61 -0.29
C CYS A 171 3.21 -4.33 0.90
N ASN A 172 4.53 -4.59 0.82
CA ASN A 172 5.27 -5.33 1.85
C ASN A 172 5.23 -4.67 3.24
N ASP A 173 5.04 -3.36 3.32
CA ASP A 173 4.90 -2.66 4.61
C ASP A 173 3.80 -3.26 5.48
N ARG A 174 2.70 -3.75 4.87
CA ARG A 174 1.58 -4.33 5.61
C ARG A 174 1.91 -5.60 6.39
N ARG A 175 3.01 -6.26 6.04
CA ARG A 175 3.44 -7.52 6.68
C ARG A 175 4.18 -7.31 7.99
N TRP A 176 4.60 -6.07 8.28
CA TRP A 176 5.37 -5.72 9.46
C TRP A 176 4.48 -5.03 10.49
N SER A 177 4.39 -5.61 11.66
CA SER A 177 3.59 -5.08 12.78
C SER A 177 4.03 -3.66 13.19
N GLU A 178 5.32 -3.35 13.01
CA GLU A 178 5.94 -2.05 13.29
C GLU A 178 5.32 -0.94 12.45
N THR A 179 4.99 -1.21 11.17
CA THR A 179 4.31 -0.25 10.28
C THR A 179 3.04 0.29 10.93
N TYR A 180 2.16 -0.60 11.37
CA TYR A 180 0.91 -0.22 12.02
C TYR A 180 1.15 0.39 13.39
N ARG A 181 2.11 -0.15 14.17
CA ARG A 181 2.38 0.33 15.52
C ARG A 181 2.95 1.74 15.52
N VAL A 182 3.85 2.08 14.61
CA VAL A 182 4.40 3.44 14.49
C VAL A 182 3.30 4.44 14.14
N MET A 183 2.42 4.11 13.21
CA MET A 183 1.26 4.95 12.87
C MET A 183 0.21 4.95 14.01
N GLY A 184 0.02 3.82 14.69
CA GLY A 184 -0.87 3.69 15.86
C GLY A 184 -0.49 4.62 16.99
N LEU A 185 0.81 4.75 17.27
CA LEU A 185 1.36 5.68 18.27
C LEU A 185 1.19 7.17 17.89
N GLN A 186 1.00 7.45 16.59
CA GLN A 186 0.66 8.78 16.08
C GLN A 186 -0.86 9.02 16.01
N GLY A 187 -1.67 8.05 16.49
CA GLY A 187 -3.12 8.19 16.58
C GLY A 187 -3.90 7.83 15.31
N VAL A 188 -3.30 7.10 14.36
CA VAL A 188 -3.94 6.75 13.07
C VAL A 188 -5.34 6.15 13.27
N GLU A 189 -6.29 6.57 12.44
CA GLU A 189 -7.67 6.08 12.44
C GLU A 189 -8.02 5.28 11.18
N MET A 190 -7.25 5.49 10.10
CA MET A 190 -7.38 4.73 8.86
C MET A 190 -6.02 4.60 8.17
N VAL A 191 -5.62 3.37 7.81
CA VAL A 191 -4.42 3.08 7.04
C VAL A 191 -4.82 2.63 5.64
N MET A 192 -4.32 3.31 4.61
CA MET A 192 -4.52 2.96 3.20
C MET A 192 -3.29 2.26 2.65
N ILE A 193 -3.49 1.15 1.95
CA ILE A 193 -2.43 0.27 1.48
C ILE A 193 -2.71 -0.19 0.06
N GLY A 194 -1.93 0.28 -0.91
CA GLY A 194 -1.91 -0.32 -2.25
C GLY A 194 -0.91 -1.46 -2.31
N TYR A 195 -1.23 -2.57 -2.98
CA TYR A 195 -0.29 -3.69 -3.13
C TYR A 195 -0.43 -4.44 -4.45
N ASN A 196 0.68 -5.08 -4.85
CA ASN A 196 0.74 -6.11 -5.89
C ASN A 196 1.36 -7.36 -5.26
N THR A 197 0.64 -8.46 -5.22
CA THR A 197 1.15 -9.70 -4.63
C THR A 197 0.84 -10.85 -5.56
N PRO A 198 1.87 -11.52 -6.12
CA PRO A 198 1.65 -12.73 -6.88
C PRO A 198 1.14 -13.86 -5.98
N VAL A 199 0.34 -14.76 -6.54
CA VAL A 199 -0.05 -16.01 -5.87
C VAL A 199 1.19 -16.85 -5.66
N HIS A 200 1.97 -17.11 -6.74
CA HIS A 200 3.17 -17.91 -6.69
C HIS A 200 4.35 -17.14 -6.07
N ASN A 201 5.01 -17.75 -5.10
CA ASN A 201 6.22 -17.25 -4.47
C ASN A 201 7.41 -18.20 -4.79
N PRO A 202 8.21 -17.96 -5.84
CA PRO A 202 9.27 -18.88 -6.28
C PRO A 202 10.23 -19.36 -5.18
N PRO A 203 10.63 -18.53 -4.18
CA PRO A 203 11.49 -18.99 -3.09
C PRO A 203 10.79 -19.86 -2.04
N ALA A 204 9.46 -19.90 -1.99
CA ALA A 204 8.69 -20.62 -0.98
C ALA A 204 7.29 -21.00 -1.53
N PRO A 205 7.23 -21.87 -2.55
CA PRO A 205 5.99 -22.23 -3.23
C PRO A 205 4.99 -22.96 -2.34
N GLU A 206 5.44 -23.55 -1.24
CA GLU A 206 4.60 -24.16 -0.22
C GLU A 206 3.64 -23.18 0.49
N HIS A 207 3.85 -21.88 0.29
CA HIS A 207 2.98 -20.84 0.85
C HIS A 207 1.92 -20.32 -0.14
N ASP A 208 1.92 -20.76 -1.39
CA ASP A 208 1.07 -20.20 -2.45
C ASP A 208 -0.42 -20.28 -2.10
N ASP A 209 -0.91 -21.41 -1.61
CA ASP A 209 -2.31 -21.61 -1.20
C ASP A 209 -2.72 -20.71 -0.01
N LEU A 210 -1.75 -20.20 0.73
CA LEU A 210 -1.97 -19.33 1.89
C LEU A 210 -1.80 -17.83 1.57
N SER A 211 -1.42 -17.48 0.34
CA SER A 211 -1.08 -16.09 -0.03
C SER A 211 -2.20 -15.10 0.28
N LEU A 212 -3.45 -15.41 -0.08
CA LEU A 212 -4.60 -14.57 0.21
C LEU A 212 -4.93 -14.54 1.71
N PHE A 213 -4.86 -15.69 2.38
CA PHE A 213 -5.07 -15.77 3.83
C PHE A 213 -4.05 -14.92 4.59
N HIS A 214 -2.76 -15.06 4.29
CA HIS A 214 -1.70 -14.25 4.93
C HIS A 214 -1.87 -12.76 4.66
N ASN A 215 -2.33 -12.39 3.46
CA ASN A 215 -2.62 -11.00 3.12
C ASN A 215 -3.70 -10.40 4.04
N HIS A 216 -4.81 -11.10 4.21
CA HIS A 216 -5.90 -10.64 5.07
C HIS A 216 -5.51 -10.69 6.55
N LEU A 217 -4.85 -11.75 7.00
CA LEU A 217 -4.43 -11.95 8.39
C LEU A 217 -3.60 -10.76 8.92
N VAL A 218 -2.57 -10.33 8.18
CA VAL A 218 -1.70 -9.24 8.63
C VAL A 218 -2.42 -7.90 8.68
N MET A 219 -3.34 -7.63 7.73
CA MET A 219 -4.13 -6.41 7.72
C MET A 219 -5.21 -6.42 8.82
N GLN A 220 -5.87 -7.54 9.07
CA GLN A 220 -6.85 -7.71 10.15
C GLN A 220 -6.18 -7.56 11.53
N ALA A 221 -5.02 -8.19 11.72
CA ALA A 221 -4.23 -8.03 12.94
C ALA A 221 -3.78 -6.57 13.12
N GLY A 222 -3.28 -5.92 12.05
CA GLY A 222 -2.89 -4.51 12.04
C GLY A 222 -4.04 -3.58 12.42
N ALA A 223 -5.23 -3.81 11.86
CA ALA A 223 -6.44 -3.05 12.19
C ALA A 223 -6.82 -3.19 13.66
N TYR A 224 -6.97 -4.41 14.13
CA TYR A 224 -7.41 -4.71 15.50
C TYR A 224 -6.42 -4.21 16.55
N GLN A 225 -5.14 -4.57 16.43
CA GLN A 225 -4.11 -4.26 17.43
C GLN A 225 -3.80 -2.76 17.56
N ASN A 226 -4.24 -1.93 16.61
CA ASN A 226 -4.03 -0.48 16.62
C ASN A 226 -5.34 0.31 16.64
N GLY A 227 -6.50 -0.37 16.69
CA GLY A 227 -7.82 0.25 16.73
C GLY A 227 -8.01 1.20 15.54
N THR A 228 -7.76 0.74 14.32
CA THR A 228 -7.78 1.55 13.10
C THR A 228 -8.52 0.83 11.98
N PHE A 229 -9.14 1.57 11.05
CA PHE A 229 -9.55 0.98 9.78
C PHE A 229 -8.33 0.66 8.93
N VAL A 230 -8.42 -0.38 8.10
CA VAL A 230 -7.43 -0.68 7.06
C VAL A 230 -8.15 -0.85 5.73
N VAL A 231 -7.66 -0.15 4.70
CA VAL A 231 -8.15 -0.24 3.33
C VAL A 231 -7.02 -0.80 2.48
N GLY A 232 -7.08 -2.10 2.19
CA GLY A 232 -6.09 -2.81 1.39
C GLY A 232 -6.57 -2.98 -0.05
N VAL A 233 -5.80 -2.50 -1.03
CA VAL A 233 -6.22 -2.48 -2.44
C VAL A 233 -5.15 -3.08 -3.34
N ALA A 234 -5.59 -4.05 -4.14
CA ALA A 234 -4.73 -4.88 -4.98
C ALA A 234 -4.89 -4.59 -6.47
N LYS A 235 -3.85 -4.96 -7.24
CA LYS A 235 -4.10 -5.50 -8.57
C LYS A 235 -4.49 -6.98 -8.47
N ALA A 236 -5.32 -7.45 -9.40
CA ALA A 236 -5.86 -8.80 -9.43
C ALA A 236 -5.78 -9.40 -10.83
N GLY A 237 -5.85 -10.72 -10.93
CA GLY A 237 -5.82 -11.44 -12.21
C GLY A 237 -4.43 -11.65 -12.78
N ILE A 238 -4.37 -12.18 -13.99
CA ILE A 238 -3.11 -12.58 -14.63
C ILE A 238 -2.54 -11.37 -15.37
N GLU A 239 -1.49 -10.77 -14.81
CA GLU A 239 -0.76 -9.65 -15.40
C GLU A 239 0.59 -10.15 -15.95
N GLU A 240 0.76 -10.11 -17.27
CA GLU A 240 1.99 -10.55 -17.96
C GLU A 240 2.43 -11.97 -17.52
N GLY A 241 1.47 -12.89 -17.43
CA GLY A 241 1.69 -14.29 -17.08
C GLY A 241 1.74 -14.56 -15.56
N VAL A 242 1.71 -13.55 -14.71
CA VAL A 242 1.76 -13.71 -13.25
C VAL A 242 0.37 -13.47 -12.65
N ASP A 243 -0.19 -14.49 -11.96
CA ASP A 243 -1.48 -14.34 -11.26
C ASP A 243 -1.28 -13.57 -9.94
N HIS A 244 -2.04 -12.51 -9.77
CA HIS A 244 -2.11 -11.69 -8.57
C HIS A 244 -3.27 -12.10 -7.67
N ILE A 245 -3.05 -12.09 -6.34
CA ILE A 245 -4.04 -12.58 -5.36
C ILE A 245 -5.35 -11.78 -5.39
N GLY A 246 -5.31 -10.49 -5.77
CA GLY A 246 -6.47 -9.62 -5.56
C GLY A 246 -6.78 -9.45 -4.07
N GLY A 247 -8.04 -9.65 -3.70
CA GLY A 247 -8.47 -9.62 -2.30
C GLY A 247 -8.51 -8.23 -1.69
N SER A 248 -8.78 -7.21 -2.53
CA SER A 248 -8.99 -5.85 -2.05
C SER A 248 -10.13 -5.82 -1.04
N CYS A 249 -9.92 -5.16 0.10
CA CYS A 249 -10.89 -5.16 1.19
C CYS A 249 -10.79 -3.91 2.08
N ILE A 250 -11.87 -3.69 2.83
CA ILE A 250 -11.96 -2.70 3.90
C ILE A 250 -12.16 -3.43 5.21
N ILE A 251 -11.34 -3.13 6.21
CA ILE A 251 -11.29 -3.81 7.50
C ILE A 251 -11.60 -2.80 8.59
N ALA A 252 -12.53 -3.14 9.47
CA ALA A 252 -12.92 -2.31 10.62
C ALA A 252 -11.88 -2.41 11.76
N PRO A 253 -11.92 -1.50 12.75
CA PRO A 253 -11.08 -1.58 13.96
C PRO A 253 -11.26 -2.86 14.78
N SER A 254 -12.33 -3.61 14.57
CA SER A 254 -12.56 -4.94 15.15
C SER A 254 -11.70 -6.03 14.50
N GLY A 255 -11.07 -5.76 13.34
CA GLY A 255 -10.39 -6.75 12.52
C GLY A 255 -11.29 -7.47 11.51
N GLU A 256 -12.60 -7.16 11.49
CA GLU A 256 -13.55 -7.75 10.53
C GLU A 256 -13.41 -7.11 9.14
N ILE A 257 -13.45 -7.95 8.10
CA ILE A 257 -13.56 -7.47 6.72
C ILE A 257 -15.03 -7.05 6.51
N VAL A 258 -15.26 -5.75 6.33
CA VAL A 258 -16.61 -5.18 6.18
C VAL A 258 -17.03 -4.98 4.72
N ALA A 259 -16.08 -4.99 3.81
CA ALA A 259 -16.32 -5.00 2.36
C ALA A 259 -15.11 -5.62 1.65
N ALA A 260 -15.34 -6.35 0.55
CA ALA A 260 -14.28 -6.98 -0.25
C ALA A 260 -14.67 -7.05 -1.72
N CYS A 261 -13.68 -6.94 -2.60
CA CYS A 261 -13.81 -7.27 -4.02
C CYS A 261 -13.81 -8.80 -4.20
N THR A 262 -14.57 -9.28 -5.16
CA THR A 262 -14.82 -10.70 -5.41
C THR A 262 -14.34 -11.18 -6.77
N THR A 263 -14.04 -10.26 -7.67
CA THR A 263 -13.57 -10.56 -9.03
C THR A 263 -12.06 -10.39 -9.16
N LYS A 264 -11.53 -10.72 -10.33
CA LYS A 264 -10.12 -10.52 -10.72
C LYS A 264 -9.96 -9.37 -11.73
N GLY A 265 -10.97 -8.52 -11.88
CA GLY A 265 -10.97 -7.35 -12.77
C GLY A 265 -11.05 -6.03 -12.01
N ASP A 266 -11.33 -4.96 -12.75
CA ASP A 266 -11.62 -3.65 -12.19
C ASP A 266 -12.93 -3.72 -11.40
N GLU A 267 -12.88 -3.42 -10.10
CA GLU A 267 -14.01 -3.55 -9.18
C GLU A 267 -13.87 -2.55 -8.03
N ILE A 268 -14.99 -2.08 -7.46
CA ILE A 268 -14.98 -1.35 -6.19
C ILE A 268 -15.69 -2.13 -5.10
N ALA A 269 -15.06 -2.20 -3.92
CA ALA A 269 -15.75 -2.51 -2.66
C ALA A 269 -15.84 -1.23 -1.84
N LEU A 270 -16.96 -0.99 -1.17
CA LEU A 270 -17.18 0.26 -0.46
C LEU A 270 -17.73 0.05 0.96
N ALA A 271 -17.35 0.95 1.87
CA ALA A 271 -17.86 0.98 3.23
C ALA A 271 -18.01 2.43 3.74
N ARG A 272 -19.01 2.65 4.58
CA ARG A 272 -19.15 3.87 5.37
C ARG A 272 -18.50 3.65 6.74
N CYS A 273 -17.31 4.24 6.93
CA CYS A 273 -16.48 4.07 8.12
C CYS A 273 -16.81 5.14 9.17
N ASP A 274 -17.23 4.72 10.35
CA ASP A 274 -17.34 5.59 11.52
C ASP A 274 -16.00 5.63 12.25
N LEU A 275 -15.23 6.72 12.08
CA LEU A 275 -13.92 6.87 12.68
C LEU A 275 -13.95 6.87 14.22
N ASP A 276 -15.09 7.18 14.83
CA ASP A 276 -15.22 7.16 16.28
C ASP A 276 -15.21 5.74 16.87
N LEU A 277 -15.44 4.70 16.05
CA LEU A 277 -15.25 3.30 16.47
C LEU A 277 -13.79 2.99 16.86
N CYS A 278 -12.81 3.69 16.29
CA CYS A 278 -11.40 3.58 16.67
C CYS A 278 -11.18 3.89 18.17
N ASN A 279 -11.95 4.83 18.71
CA ASN A 279 -11.82 5.27 20.09
C ASN A 279 -12.17 4.19 21.10
N SER A 280 -13.11 3.29 20.78
CA SER A 280 -13.48 2.18 21.66
C SER A 280 -12.27 1.32 21.99
N TYR A 281 -11.52 0.90 20.95
CA TYR A 281 -10.33 0.05 21.11
C TYR A 281 -9.17 0.81 21.74
N LYS A 282 -8.92 2.07 21.33
CA LYS A 282 -7.79 2.89 21.79
C LYS A 282 -7.94 3.32 23.26
N ARG A 283 -9.17 3.39 23.78
CA ARG A 283 -9.43 3.76 25.18
C ARG A 283 -9.58 2.57 26.11
N THR A 284 -9.63 1.35 25.58
CA THR A 284 -9.83 0.11 26.35
C THR A 284 -8.68 -0.86 26.11
N THR A 285 -8.89 -1.92 25.32
CA THR A 285 -7.96 -3.02 25.09
C THR A 285 -6.59 -2.56 24.59
N PHE A 286 -6.56 -1.55 23.73
CA PHE A 286 -5.33 -1.00 23.14
C PHE A 286 -5.06 0.43 23.61
N ASN A 287 -5.32 0.71 24.88
CA ASN A 287 -4.88 1.95 25.49
C ASN A 287 -3.35 1.89 25.70
N PHE A 288 -2.61 2.48 24.75
CA PHE A 288 -1.16 2.40 24.72
C PHE A 288 -0.49 3.08 25.91
N ASP A 289 -1.05 4.19 26.41
CA ASP A 289 -0.51 4.93 27.56
C ASP A 289 -0.55 4.08 28.84
N VAL A 290 -1.58 3.24 28.97
CA VAL A 290 -1.79 2.40 30.16
C VAL A 290 -1.03 1.07 30.07
N HIS A 291 -1.05 0.44 28.87
CA HIS A 291 -0.68 -0.98 28.77
C HIS A 291 0.69 -1.22 28.12
N ARG A 292 1.24 -0.27 27.34
CA ARG A 292 2.54 -0.48 26.70
C ARG A 292 3.67 -0.44 27.72
N GLN A 293 4.69 -1.30 27.46
CA GLN A 293 5.91 -1.39 28.26
C GLN A 293 7.15 -1.11 27.38
N PRO A 294 7.42 0.16 26.97
CA PRO A 294 8.46 0.49 26.00
C PRO A 294 9.85 -0.05 26.35
N ARG A 295 10.18 -0.16 27.65
CA ARG A 295 11.47 -0.71 28.12
C ARG A 295 11.69 -2.17 27.73
N ALA A 296 10.61 -2.93 27.46
CA ALA A 296 10.67 -4.33 27.03
C ALA A 296 10.92 -4.47 25.52
N TYR A 297 10.86 -3.39 24.74
CA TYR A 297 10.85 -3.43 23.28
C TYR A 297 12.15 -2.99 22.62
N GLY A 298 13.23 -2.76 23.39
CA GLY A 298 14.53 -2.28 22.87
C GLY A 298 15.05 -3.12 21.70
N MET A 299 14.93 -4.44 21.79
CA MET A 299 15.38 -5.38 20.77
C MET A 299 14.75 -5.13 19.38
N ILE A 300 13.53 -4.58 19.31
CA ILE A 300 12.84 -4.28 18.04
C ILE A 300 13.60 -3.22 17.24
N VAL A 301 14.20 -2.24 17.90
CA VAL A 301 14.94 -1.14 17.24
C VAL A 301 16.45 -1.39 17.17
N GLU A 302 16.97 -2.26 18.03
CA GLU A 302 18.41 -2.52 18.12
C GLU A 302 18.89 -3.63 17.17
N ARG A 303 17.99 -4.49 16.69
CA ARG A 303 18.37 -5.67 15.90
C ARG A 303 17.61 -5.78 14.59
N ARG A 304 18.34 -6.22 13.55
CA ARG A 304 17.74 -6.60 12.24
C ARG A 304 17.40 -8.09 12.16
N GLY A 305 18.05 -8.93 12.92
CA GLY A 305 17.91 -10.38 12.81
C GLY A 305 17.84 -11.07 14.17
N VAL A 306 17.73 -12.40 14.14
CA VAL A 306 17.65 -13.22 15.36
C VAL A 306 18.96 -13.18 16.16
N THR A 307 18.84 -13.41 17.46
CA THR A 307 20.02 -13.48 18.37
C THR A 307 20.66 -14.88 18.38
N THR A 308 19.88 -15.91 18.05
CA THR A 308 20.31 -17.31 18.12
C THR A 308 19.79 -18.03 16.88
N MET A 309 20.66 -18.75 16.18
CA MET A 309 20.30 -19.60 15.06
C MET A 309 19.68 -20.93 15.56
N ALA A 310 19.01 -21.68 14.66
CA ALA A 310 18.36 -22.95 15.00
C ALA A 310 19.35 -24.02 15.53
N ASP A 311 20.61 -23.95 15.15
CA ASP A 311 21.70 -24.79 15.65
C ASP A 311 22.30 -24.33 17.00
N GLY A 312 21.74 -23.30 17.62
CA GLY A 312 22.22 -22.73 18.88
C GLY A 312 23.31 -21.68 18.73
N THR A 313 23.80 -21.39 17.52
CA THR A 313 24.83 -20.38 17.28
C THR A 313 24.30 -18.98 17.63
N GLN A 314 25.05 -18.25 18.44
CA GLN A 314 24.73 -16.84 18.78
C GLN A 314 25.09 -15.91 17.62
N VAL A 315 24.18 -15.01 17.27
CA VAL A 315 24.37 -14.03 16.19
C VAL A 315 24.70 -12.67 16.82
N PRO A 316 25.89 -12.10 16.56
CA PRO A 316 26.25 -10.77 17.02
C PRO A 316 25.28 -9.70 16.50
N THR A 317 25.11 -8.63 17.26
CA THR A 317 24.45 -7.41 16.78
C THR A 317 25.29 -6.85 15.63
N LYS A 318 24.73 -6.79 14.43
CA LYS A 318 25.28 -5.92 13.38
C LYS A 318 24.67 -4.53 13.61
N GLY A 319 25.50 -3.59 14.02
CA GLY A 319 25.15 -2.17 14.15
C GLY A 319 24.69 -1.58 12.81
#